data_f7f1c7176675c35188b039b5dd2ef960
#
_entry.id   f7f1c7176675c35188b039b5dd2ef960
#
_cell.length_a   1.000
_cell.length_b   1.000
_cell.length_c   1.000
_cell.angle_alpha   90.00
_cell.angle_beta   90.00
_cell.angle_gamma   90.00
#
_symmetry.space_group_name_H-M   'P 1'
#
loop_
_entity.id
_entity.type
_entity.pdbx_description
1 polymer ?
#
loop_
_entity_poly.entity_id
_entity_poly.type
_entity_poly.pdbx_seq_one_letter_code
_entity_poly.pdbx_strand_id
1 'polypeptide(L)'
;CDGVMFDSRQANINFYNHLLSHFGLPAMAEDNVAYVHMHTADESIRQLFEGSPYVEEALAYRMEVDYAPFIRDMIMEPGLKELLDILKPRLGLGVATNRSNTIGKVLACYGLARYFDIVVSSLDVKKPKPHPESLFKILGFFSVGPQEALYVGDSIVDYETAKAAHVPFVAYKNRTLDAAFHANHLLDLVGQVL
;
A
#
# COMPACT_ATOMS: atom_id res chain seq x y z
N CYS A 1 2.68 -1.86 0.47
CA CYS A 1 3.44 -1.00 -0.46
C CYS A 1 3.89 0.26 0.27
N ASP A 2 2.97 1.16 0.53
CA ASP A 2 3.22 2.33 1.37
C ASP A 2 3.57 1.87 2.77
N GLY A 3 4.51 2.53 3.45
CA GLY A 3 4.99 2.20 4.78
C GLY A 3 5.91 0.97 4.89
N VAL A 4 5.92 0.09 3.87
CA VAL A 4 6.77 -1.12 3.84
C VAL A 4 7.82 -1.06 2.74
N MET A 5 7.41 -0.83 1.50
CA MET A 5 8.32 -0.74 0.35
C MET A 5 8.82 0.68 0.13
N PHE A 6 8.01 1.66 0.51
CA PHE A 6 8.28 3.08 0.33
C PHE A 6 7.79 3.90 1.52
N ASP A 7 8.60 4.87 1.95
CA ASP A 7 8.06 6.04 2.61
C ASP A 7 7.43 6.93 1.52
N SER A 8 6.10 6.98 1.52
CA SER A 8 5.29 7.73 0.56
C SER A 8 4.51 8.87 1.20
N ARG A 9 4.84 9.22 2.45
CA ARG A 9 4.10 10.25 3.21
C ARG A 9 4.07 11.59 2.45
N GLN A 10 5.23 12.06 1.99
CA GLN A 10 5.32 13.34 1.28
C GLN A 10 4.62 13.28 -0.10
N ALA A 11 4.76 12.16 -0.81
CA ALA A 11 4.06 11.94 -2.09
C ALA A 11 2.54 12.02 -1.93
N ASN A 12 1.98 11.40 -0.88
CA ASN A 12 0.56 11.44 -0.58
C ASN A 12 0.10 12.86 -0.23
N ILE A 13 0.84 13.59 0.63
CA ILE A 13 0.55 14.99 0.96
C ILE A 13 0.50 15.84 -0.31
N ASN A 14 1.51 15.74 -1.15
CA ASN A 14 1.61 16.56 -2.38
C ASN A 14 0.50 16.20 -3.37
N PHE A 15 0.17 14.92 -3.52
CA PHE A 15 -0.91 14.47 -4.40
C PHE A 15 -2.28 15.00 -3.94
N TYR A 16 -2.65 14.82 -2.67
CA TYR A 16 -3.94 15.30 -2.19
C TYR A 16 -4.03 16.82 -2.15
N ASN A 17 -2.94 17.52 -1.83
CA ASN A 17 -2.89 18.98 -1.92
C ASN A 17 -3.02 19.47 -3.36
N HIS A 18 -2.49 18.74 -4.34
CA HIS A 18 -2.71 19.04 -5.75
C HIS A 18 -4.20 18.94 -6.10
N LEU A 19 -4.89 17.88 -5.65
CA LEU A 19 -6.33 17.73 -5.87
C LEU A 19 -7.12 18.86 -5.21
N LEU A 20 -6.87 19.14 -3.93
CA LEU A 20 -7.54 20.21 -3.19
C LEU A 20 -7.34 21.58 -3.86
N SER A 21 -6.10 21.89 -4.25
CA SER A 21 -5.76 23.14 -4.94
C SER A 21 -6.47 23.30 -6.29
N HIS A 22 -6.66 22.20 -7.03
CA HIS A 22 -7.38 22.23 -8.31
C HIS A 22 -8.82 22.73 -8.14
N PHE A 23 -9.46 22.41 -7.02
CA PHE A 23 -10.82 22.85 -6.70
C PHE A 23 -10.88 24.10 -5.81
N GLY A 24 -9.74 24.81 -5.62
CA GLY A 24 -9.68 26.02 -4.81
C GLY A 24 -9.88 25.79 -3.31
N LEU A 25 -9.69 24.56 -2.83
CA LEU A 25 -9.82 24.21 -1.42
C LEU A 25 -8.47 24.40 -0.69
N PRO A 26 -8.50 24.64 0.65
CA PRO A 26 -7.29 24.77 1.44
C PRO A 26 -6.48 23.46 1.44
N ALA A 27 -5.18 23.57 1.70
CA ALA A 27 -4.32 22.40 1.85
C ALA A 27 -4.79 21.49 2.99
N MET A 28 -4.52 20.20 2.85
CA MET A 28 -4.86 19.17 3.81
C MET A 28 -4.28 19.49 5.19
N ALA A 29 -5.11 19.37 6.23
CA ALA A 29 -4.68 19.48 7.61
C ALA A 29 -3.81 18.30 8.02
N GLU A 30 -2.87 18.52 8.95
CA GLU A 30 -1.93 17.48 9.43
C GLU A 30 -2.65 16.25 9.98
N ASP A 31 -3.79 16.42 10.64
CA ASP A 31 -4.59 15.31 11.21
C ASP A 31 -5.11 14.33 10.15
N ASN A 32 -5.23 14.76 8.91
CA ASN A 32 -5.67 13.89 7.80
C ASN A 32 -4.53 13.06 7.18
N VAL A 33 -3.26 13.38 7.47
CA VAL A 33 -2.11 12.72 6.83
C VAL A 33 -2.08 11.22 7.13
N ALA A 34 -2.29 10.83 8.38
CA ALA A 34 -2.34 9.41 8.77
C ALA A 34 -3.51 8.69 8.10
N TYR A 35 -4.67 9.34 7.99
CA TYR A 35 -5.84 8.77 7.34
C TYR A 35 -5.57 8.46 5.86
N VAL A 36 -5.12 9.44 5.10
CA VAL A 36 -4.88 9.27 3.64
C VAL A 36 -3.74 8.30 3.32
N HIS A 37 -2.88 8.01 4.29
CA HIS A 37 -1.79 7.05 4.12
C HIS A 37 -2.27 5.58 4.20
N MET A 38 -3.32 5.32 4.97
CA MET A 38 -3.83 3.96 5.22
C MET A 38 -5.01 3.57 4.32
N HIS A 39 -5.83 4.55 3.96
CA HIS A 39 -7.10 4.32 3.27
C HIS A 39 -6.96 4.37 1.74
N THR A 40 -8.02 3.97 1.04
CA THR A 40 -8.07 4.09 -0.41
C THR A 40 -8.14 5.55 -0.85
N ALA A 41 -7.79 5.82 -2.10
CA ALA A 41 -7.90 7.17 -2.63
C ALA A 41 -9.35 7.68 -2.64
N ASP A 42 -10.34 6.80 -2.82
CA ASP A 42 -11.77 7.16 -2.79
C ASP A 42 -12.20 7.59 -1.39
N GLU A 43 -11.85 6.82 -0.36
CA GLU A 43 -12.13 7.17 1.03
C GLU A 43 -11.43 8.45 1.43
N SER A 44 -10.16 8.62 1.05
CA SER A 44 -9.37 9.82 1.32
C SER A 44 -9.97 11.07 0.68
N ILE A 45 -10.42 10.98 -0.57
CA ILE A 45 -11.09 12.12 -1.25
C ILE A 45 -12.42 12.44 -0.59
N ARG A 46 -13.25 11.44 -0.27
CA ARG A 46 -14.51 11.68 0.43
C ARG A 46 -14.31 12.36 1.78
N GLN A 47 -13.27 11.98 2.52
CA GLN A 47 -12.90 12.62 3.79
C GLN A 47 -12.39 14.06 3.58
N LEU A 48 -11.46 14.27 2.65
CA LEU A 48 -10.83 15.58 2.45
C LEU A 48 -11.76 16.61 1.81
N PHE A 49 -12.73 16.17 1.01
CA PHE A 49 -13.70 17.00 0.31
C PHE A 49 -15.06 17.03 1.02
N GLU A 50 -15.15 16.51 2.25
CA GLU A 50 -16.38 16.52 3.03
C GLU A 50 -16.93 17.93 3.18
N GLY A 51 -18.23 18.11 2.92
CA GLY A 51 -18.89 19.42 2.94
C GLY A 51 -18.65 20.30 1.71
N SER A 52 -17.80 19.89 0.75
CA SER A 52 -17.64 20.58 -0.53
C SER A 52 -18.59 19.99 -1.60
N PRO A 53 -18.97 20.77 -2.63
CA PRO A 53 -19.76 20.25 -3.74
C PRO A 53 -18.95 19.39 -4.73
N TYR A 54 -17.63 19.27 -4.57
CA TYR A 54 -16.69 18.75 -5.57
C TYR A 54 -16.28 17.28 -5.37
N VAL A 55 -16.91 16.53 -4.46
CA VAL A 55 -16.50 15.15 -4.13
C VAL A 55 -16.46 14.26 -5.38
N GLU A 56 -17.54 14.24 -6.16
CA GLU A 56 -17.64 13.36 -7.33
C GLU A 56 -16.72 13.80 -8.48
N GLU A 57 -16.55 15.10 -8.69
CA GLU A 57 -15.60 15.67 -9.64
C GLU A 57 -14.14 15.35 -9.26
N ALA A 58 -13.81 15.41 -7.96
CA ALA A 58 -12.48 15.07 -7.47
C ALA A 58 -12.18 13.58 -7.61
N LEU A 59 -13.19 12.71 -7.40
CA LEU A 59 -13.07 11.28 -7.65
C LEU A 59 -12.81 10.96 -9.14
N ALA A 60 -13.44 11.70 -10.06
CA ALA A 60 -13.18 11.57 -11.48
C ALA A 60 -11.79 12.13 -11.84
N TYR A 61 -11.49 13.36 -11.42
CA TYR A 61 -10.25 14.07 -11.74
C TYR A 61 -9.00 13.31 -11.29
N ARG A 62 -9.02 12.68 -10.10
CA ARG A 62 -7.87 11.90 -9.63
C ARG A 62 -7.43 10.79 -10.58
N MET A 63 -8.34 10.25 -11.40
CA MET A 63 -8.03 9.19 -12.37
C MET A 63 -7.28 9.71 -13.60
N GLU A 64 -7.41 11.01 -13.88
CA GLU A 64 -6.77 11.70 -15.02
C GLU A 64 -5.41 12.31 -14.64
N VAL A 65 -5.19 12.57 -13.34
CA VAL A 65 -3.94 13.16 -12.84
C VAL A 65 -2.75 12.25 -13.14
N ASP A 66 -1.73 12.79 -13.80
CA ASP A 66 -0.45 12.08 -13.91
C ASP A 66 0.24 12.00 -12.55
N TYR A 67 0.42 10.79 -12.06
CA TYR A 67 1.05 10.54 -10.76
C TYR A 67 2.59 10.62 -10.81
N ALA A 68 3.22 10.67 -11.99
CA ALA A 68 4.67 10.65 -12.13
C ALA A 68 5.41 11.75 -11.35
N PRO A 69 4.91 13.00 -11.26
CA PRO A 69 5.55 14.04 -10.45
C PRO A 69 5.66 13.66 -8.96
N PHE A 70 4.67 12.96 -8.41
CA PHE A 70 4.60 12.60 -6.98
C PHE A 70 5.45 11.36 -6.65
N ILE A 71 5.75 10.51 -7.64
CA ILE A 71 6.64 9.35 -7.44
C ILE A 71 8.04 9.82 -6.99
N ARG A 72 8.48 11.00 -7.41
CA ARG A 72 9.79 11.57 -7.02
C ARG A 72 9.91 11.84 -5.52
N ASP A 73 8.78 12.02 -4.84
CA ASP A 73 8.70 12.28 -3.40
C ASP A 73 8.61 10.99 -2.58
N MET A 74 8.58 9.83 -3.25
CA MET A 74 8.60 8.52 -2.59
C MET A 74 10.05 8.09 -2.35
N ILE A 75 10.34 7.66 -1.14
CA ILE A 75 11.65 7.14 -0.75
C ILE A 75 11.56 5.62 -0.65
N MET A 76 12.31 4.91 -1.50
CA MET A 76 12.36 3.46 -1.43
C MET A 76 13.02 3.01 -0.13
N GLU A 77 12.41 2.04 0.55
CA GLU A 77 12.91 1.52 1.81
C GLU A 77 14.29 0.85 1.63
N PRO A 78 15.27 1.17 2.52
CA PRO A 78 16.59 0.56 2.46
C PRO A 78 16.53 -0.98 2.51
N GLY A 79 17.34 -1.63 1.68
CA GLY A 79 17.40 -3.10 1.61
C GLY A 79 16.27 -3.75 0.79
N LEU A 80 15.30 -2.99 0.26
CA LEU A 80 14.17 -3.57 -0.48
C LEU A 80 14.63 -4.41 -1.68
N LYS A 81 15.47 -3.86 -2.55
CA LYS A 81 15.94 -4.59 -3.74
C LYS A 81 16.76 -5.83 -3.35
N GLU A 82 17.61 -5.69 -2.35
CA GLU A 82 18.42 -6.79 -1.83
C GLU A 82 17.53 -7.91 -1.30
N LEU A 83 16.51 -7.59 -0.48
CA LEU A 83 15.54 -8.56 -0.02
C LEU A 83 14.84 -9.26 -1.19
N LEU A 84 14.36 -8.51 -2.17
CA LEU A 84 13.64 -9.07 -3.32
C LEU A 84 14.54 -9.96 -4.18
N ASP A 85 15.82 -9.60 -4.36
CA ASP A 85 16.81 -10.44 -5.07
C ASP A 85 17.07 -11.77 -4.33
N ILE A 86 17.04 -11.77 -2.98
CA ILE A 86 17.18 -12.97 -2.17
C ILE A 86 15.93 -13.86 -2.23
N LEU A 87 14.75 -13.26 -2.15
CA LEU A 87 13.49 -13.99 -2.02
C LEU A 87 12.96 -14.51 -3.36
N LYS A 88 13.05 -13.71 -4.43
CA LYS A 88 12.42 -14.03 -5.73
C LYS A 88 12.79 -15.38 -6.33
N PRO A 89 14.04 -15.87 -6.23
CA PRO A 89 14.40 -17.19 -6.76
C PRO A 89 13.78 -18.37 -5.98
N ARG A 90 13.19 -18.13 -4.82
CA ARG A 90 12.78 -19.18 -3.86
C ARG A 90 11.31 -19.13 -3.49
N LEU A 91 10.70 -17.93 -3.57
CA LEU A 91 9.34 -17.68 -3.11
C LEU A 91 8.50 -16.99 -4.19
N GLY A 92 7.21 -17.28 -4.19
CA GLY A 92 6.22 -16.47 -4.88
C GLY A 92 6.03 -15.13 -4.15
N LEU A 93 6.05 -14.02 -4.88
CA LEU A 93 5.93 -12.69 -4.30
C LEU A 93 4.68 -11.97 -4.82
N GLY A 94 3.85 -11.48 -3.91
CA GLY A 94 2.64 -10.72 -4.22
C GLY A 94 2.59 -9.36 -3.51
N VAL A 95 1.87 -8.42 -4.09
CA VAL A 95 1.57 -7.12 -3.48
C VAL A 95 0.07 -7.00 -3.25
N ALA A 96 -0.35 -6.72 -1.99
CA ALA A 96 -1.70 -6.28 -1.64
C ALA A 96 -1.64 -4.81 -1.20
N THR A 97 -2.36 -3.92 -1.90
CA THR A 97 -2.28 -2.48 -1.63
C THR A 97 -3.62 -1.78 -1.79
N ASN A 98 -3.85 -0.73 -0.98
CA ASN A 98 -4.96 0.19 -1.16
C ASN A 98 -4.69 1.28 -2.22
N ARG A 99 -3.48 1.31 -2.82
CA ARG A 99 -3.26 2.08 -4.04
C ARG A 99 -4.18 1.59 -5.15
N SER A 100 -4.56 2.52 -6.02
CA SER A 100 -5.43 2.24 -7.17
C SER A 100 -4.59 2.10 -8.46
N ASN A 101 -4.90 2.89 -9.49
CA ASN A 101 -4.24 2.90 -10.81
C ASN A 101 -2.76 3.33 -10.80
N THR A 102 -2.24 3.80 -9.68
CA THR A 102 -0.86 4.33 -9.57
C THR A 102 0.19 3.26 -9.32
N ILE A 103 -0.19 2.09 -8.75
CA ILE A 103 0.77 1.06 -8.33
C ILE A 103 1.68 0.57 -9.47
N GLY A 104 1.12 0.34 -10.65
CA GLY A 104 1.91 -0.12 -11.81
C GLY A 104 2.99 0.89 -12.21
N LYS A 105 2.67 2.20 -12.20
CA LYS A 105 3.63 3.27 -12.49
C LYS A 105 4.75 3.33 -11.43
N VAL A 106 4.39 3.19 -10.15
CA VAL A 106 5.36 3.16 -9.04
C VAL A 106 6.33 2.00 -9.21
N LEU A 107 5.83 0.78 -9.36
CA LEU A 107 6.69 -0.40 -9.52
C LEU A 107 7.59 -0.31 -10.76
N ALA A 108 7.09 0.21 -11.87
CA ALA A 108 7.87 0.39 -13.09
C ALA A 108 8.98 1.44 -12.91
N CYS A 109 8.67 2.59 -12.30
CA CYS A 109 9.62 3.68 -12.07
C CYS A 109 10.83 3.24 -11.25
N TYR A 110 10.61 2.38 -10.24
CA TYR A 110 11.69 1.85 -9.39
C TYR A 110 12.31 0.54 -9.90
N GLY A 111 11.83 0.00 -11.04
CA GLY A 111 12.31 -1.26 -11.62
C GLY A 111 11.94 -2.49 -10.78
N LEU A 112 10.82 -2.42 -10.04
CA LEU A 112 10.37 -3.45 -9.11
C LEU A 112 9.33 -4.42 -9.72
N ALA A 113 8.70 -4.07 -10.82
CA ALA A 113 7.61 -4.87 -11.41
C ALA A 113 8.01 -6.34 -11.66
N ARG A 114 9.27 -6.58 -12.02
CA ARG A 114 9.79 -7.93 -12.31
C ARG A 114 9.82 -8.89 -11.11
N TYR A 115 9.77 -8.37 -9.89
CA TYR A 115 9.86 -9.18 -8.67
C TYR A 115 8.53 -9.78 -8.26
N PHE A 116 7.42 -9.18 -8.66
CA PHE A 116 6.10 -9.60 -8.19
C PHE A 116 5.38 -10.43 -9.26
N ASP A 117 4.87 -11.58 -8.83
CA ASP A 117 4.09 -12.50 -9.67
C ASP A 117 2.64 -12.02 -9.80
N ILE A 118 2.15 -11.34 -8.76
CA ILE A 118 0.80 -10.78 -8.72
C ILE A 118 0.80 -9.46 -7.94
N VAL A 119 0.03 -8.51 -8.42
CA VAL A 119 -0.25 -7.24 -7.74
C VAL A 119 -1.75 -7.08 -7.65
N VAL A 120 -2.27 -6.93 -6.42
CA VAL A 120 -3.70 -6.70 -6.16
C VAL A 120 -3.86 -5.31 -5.56
N SER A 121 -4.42 -4.41 -6.34
CA SER A 121 -4.76 -3.03 -5.98
C SER A 121 -6.17 -2.91 -5.41
N SER A 122 -6.55 -1.72 -4.94
CA SER A 122 -7.94 -1.45 -4.52
C SER A 122 -8.95 -1.56 -5.67
N LEU A 123 -8.52 -1.44 -6.93
CA LEU A 123 -9.38 -1.58 -8.11
C LEU A 123 -9.63 -3.04 -8.50
N ASP A 124 -8.82 -3.96 -8.00
CA ASP A 124 -8.94 -5.38 -8.32
C ASP A 124 -9.87 -6.13 -7.37
N VAL A 125 -10.38 -5.48 -6.34
CA VAL A 125 -11.22 -6.06 -5.29
C VAL A 125 -12.54 -5.29 -5.15
N LYS A 126 -13.59 -5.96 -4.70
CA LYS A 126 -14.85 -5.31 -4.35
C LYS A 126 -14.76 -4.59 -3.01
N LYS A 127 -13.98 -5.15 -2.11
CA LYS A 127 -13.75 -4.60 -0.76
C LYS A 127 -12.25 -4.51 -0.52
N PRO A 128 -11.69 -3.28 -0.50
CA PRO A 128 -10.26 -3.06 -0.21
C PRO A 128 -9.92 -3.39 1.25
N LYS A 129 -8.63 -3.34 1.59
CA LYS A 129 -8.18 -3.52 2.97
C LYS A 129 -8.88 -2.50 3.90
N PRO A 130 -9.35 -2.92 5.09
CA PRO A 130 -8.99 -4.12 5.85
C PRO A 130 -9.73 -5.41 5.47
N HIS A 131 -10.58 -5.43 4.45
CA HIS A 131 -11.21 -6.67 4.01
C HIS A 131 -10.16 -7.63 3.41
N PRO A 132 -10.23 -8.97 3.68
CA PRO A 132 -9.19 -9.92 3.28
C PRO A 132 -9.18 -10.29 1.80
N GLU A 133 -10.06 -9.73 0.96
CA GLU A 133 -10.24 -10.12 -0.44
C GLU A 133 -8.94 -10.06 -1.26
N SER A 134 -8.09 -9.05 -1.02
CA SER A 134 -6.81 -8.92 -1.70
C SER A 134 -5.86 -10.08 -1.37
N LEU A 135 -5.80 -10.52 -0.11
CA LEU A 135 -4.99 -11.67 0.29
C LEU A 135 -5.58 -12.97 -0.25
N PHE A 136 -6.90 -13.14 -0.25
CA PHE A 136 -7.52 -14.34 -0.84
C PHE A 136 -7.22 -14.48 -2.33
N LYS A 137 -7.17 -13.38 -3.08
CA LYS A 137 -6.78 -13.40 -4.49
C LYS A 137 -5.32 -13.82 -4.67
N ILE A 138 -4.42 -13.35 -3.81
CA ILE A 138 -2.99 -13.72 -3.85
C ILE A 138 -2.81 -15.19 -3.49
N LEU A 139 -3.44 -15.66 -2.41
CA LEU A 139 -3.39 -17.07 -2.00
C LEU A 139 -3.93 -17.99 -3.10
N GLY A 140 -5.06 -17.60 -3.72
CA GLY A 140 -5.65 -18.34 -4.83
C GLY A 140 -4.75 -18.38 -6.05
N PHE A 141 -4.06 -17.29 -6.38
CA PHE A 141 -3.10 -17.24 -7.50
C PHE A 141 -1.96 -18.24 -7.32
N PHE A 142 -1.40 -18.34 -6.11
CA PHE A 142 -0.33 -19.28 -5.79
C PHE A 142 -0.84 -20.70 -5.45
N SER A 143 -2.15 -20.88 -5.30
CA SER A 143 -2.77 -22.15 -4.86
C SER A 143 -2.23 -22.63 -3.51
N VAL A 144 -2.04 -21.71 -2.55
CA VAL A 144 -1.53 -21.98 -1.21
C VAL A 144 -2.56 -21.65 -0.13
N GLY A 145 -2.43 -22.31 1.03
CA GLY A 145 -3.23 -22.00 2.20
C GLY A 145 -2.70 -20.77 2.97
N PRO A 146 -3.52 -20.19 3.86
CA PRO A 146 -3.10 -19.01 4.64
C PRO A 146 -1.83 -19.21 5.45
N GLN A 147 -1.60 -20.43 5.98
CA GLN A 147 -0.43 -20.73 6.82
C GLN A 147 0.86 -20.97 6.01
N GLU A 148 0.76 -21.02 4.68
CA GLU A 148 1.90 -21.14 3.76
C GLU A 148 2.34 -19.77 3.21
N ALA A 149 1.71 -18.69 3.68
CA ALA A 149 2.01 -17.32 3.30
C ALA A 149 2.38 -16.47 4.53
N LEU A 150 3.10 -15.39 4.28
CA LEU A 150 3.44 -14.38 5.27
C LEU A 150 3.05 -13.00 4.72
N TYR A 151 2.31 -12.21 5.50
CA TYR A 151 1.94 -10.86 5.10
C TYR A 151 2.73 -9.83 5.92
N VAL A 152 3.38 -8.90 5.23
CA VAL A 152 4.17 -7.82 5.83
C VAL A 152 3.42 -6.50 5.67
N GLY A 153 3.17 -5.81 6.76
CA GLY A 153 2.47 -4.53 6.79
C GLY A 153 2.94 -3.63 7.93
N ASP A 154 2.57 -2.36 7.89
CA ASP A 154 2.97 -1.35 8.87
C ASP A 154 1.78 -0.73 9.62
N SER A 155 0.57 -0.97 9.16
CA SER A 155 -0.65 -0.31 9.62
C SER A 155 -1.65 -1.28 10.30
N ILE A 156 -2.57 -0.69 11.07
CA ILE A 156 -3.70 -1.45 11.64
C ILE A 156 -4.58 -2.07 10.54
N VAL A 157 -4.69 -1.40 9.40
CA VAL A 157 -5.43 -1.89 8.23
C VAL A 157 -4.79 -3.18 7.68
N ASP A 158 -3.47 -3.26 7.66
CA ASP A 158 -2.74 -4.47 7.24
C ASP A 158 -2.94 -5.61 8.24
N TYR A 159 -2.81 -5.32 9.53
CA TYR A 159 -3.04 -6.29 10.59
C TYR A 159 -4.43 -6.90 10.52
N GLU A 160 -5.46 -6.06 10.40
CA GLU A 160 -6.85 -6.53 10.31
C GLU A 160 -7.08 -7.37 9.04
N THR A 161 -6.46 -6.99 7.92
CA THR A 161 -6.51 -7.76 6.67
C THR A 161 -5.90 -9.16 6.85
N ALA A 162 -4.70 -9.23 7.44
CA ALA A 162 -4.01 -10.49 7.71
C ALA A 162 -4.80 -11.38 8.65
N LYS A 163 -5.30 -10.80 9.75
CA LYS A 163 -6.14 -11.48 10.75
C LYS A 163 -7.41 -12.06 10.12
N ALA A 164 -8.11 -11.27 9.32
CA ALA A 164 -9.33 -11.71 8.63
C ALA A 164 -9.07 -12.80 7.57
N ALA A 165 -7.87 -12.81 6.97
CA ALA A 165 -7.44 -13.84 6.03
C ALA A 165 -6.81 -15.06 6.72
N HIS A 166 -6.59 -15.05 8.02
CA HIS A 166 -5.87 -16.05 8.81
C HIS A 166 -4.41 -16.26 8.33
N VAL A 167 -3.79 -15.22 7.76
CA VAL A 167 -2.40 -15.22 7.29
C VAL A 167 -1.50 -14.72 8.42
N PRO A 168 -0.38 -15.39 8.75
CA PRO A 168 0.63 -14.88 9.66
C PRO A 168 1.09 -13.48 9.27
N PHE A 169 1.15 -12.55 10.26
CA PHE A 169 1.44 -11.14 10.04
C PHE A 169 2.81 -10.76 10.60
N VAL A 170 3.56 -9.99 9.84
CA VAL A 170 4.77 -9.31 10.28
C VAL A 170 4.51 -7.80 10.33
N ALA A 171 4.69 -7.21 11.50
CA ALA A 171 4.61 -5.77 11.69
C ALA A 171 5.95 -5.11 11.32
N TYR A 172 5.94 -4.30 10.28
CA TYR A 172 7.11 -3.56 9.83
C TYR A 172 7.16 -2.19 10.50
N LYS A 173 8.25 -1.91 11.25
CA LYS A 173 8.49 -0.65 11.98
C LYS A 173 7.35 -0.21 12.91
N ASN A 174 6.43 -1.09 13.27
CA ASN A 174 5.30 -0.79 14.14
C ASN A 174 5.18 -1.83 15.26
N ARG A 175 5.68 -1.48 16.45
CA ARG A 175 5.68 -2.37 17.62
C ARG A 175 4.35 -2.37 18.39
N THR A 176 3.39 -1.55 18.00
CA THR A 176 2.09 -1.48 18.68
C THR A 176 1.10 -2.52 18.15
N LEU A 177 1.36 -3.10 16.99
CA LEU A 177 0.52 -4.12 16.37
C LEU A 177 0.84 -5.51 16.96
N ASP A 178 -0.18 -6.33 17.14
CA ASP A 178 0.00 -7.75 17.46
C ASP A 178 0.45 -8.50 16.21
N ALA A 179 1.61 -9.16 16.27
CA ALA A 179 2.22 -9.78 15.11
C ALA A 179 3.03 -11.02 15.50
N ALA A 180 3.13 -11.98 14.60
CA ALA A 180 3.99 -13.14 14.76
C ALA A 180 5.48 -12.74 14.85
N PHE A 181 5.86 -11.65 14.17
CA PHE A 181 7.20 -11.10 14.17
C PHE A 181 7.17 -9.57 13.92
N HIS A 182 8.14 -8.85 14.53
CA HIS A 182 8.35 -7.42 14.31
C HIS A 182 9.68 -7.19 13.60
N ALA A 183 9.65 -6.64 12.39
CA ALA A 183 10.82 -6.28 11.62
C ALA A 183 11.08 -4.77 11.69
N ASN A 184 12.31 -4.36 11.93
CA ASN A 184 12.73 -2.96 11.85
C ASN A 184 13.46 -2.66 10.53
N HIS A 185 14.02 -3.70 9.91
CA HIS A 185 14.67 -3.64 8.61
C HIS A 185 14.10 -4.73 7.71
N LEU A 186 14.03 -4.47 6.41
CA LEU A 186 13.46 -5.45 5.46
C LEU A 186 14.27 -6.76 5.43
N LEU A 187 15.59 -6.69 5.64
CA LEU A 187 16.44 -7.89 5.66
C LEU A 187 16.21 -8.79 6.89
N ASP A 188 15.55 -8.29 7.95
CA ASP A 188 15.14 -9.13 9.09
C ASP A 188 14.18 -10.24 8.65
N LEU A 189 13.47 -10.03 7.54
CA LEU A 189 12.53 -11.00 6.99
C LEU A 189 13.20 -12.27 6.44
N VAL A 190 14.47 -12.20 6.00
CA VAL A 190 15.17 -13.33 5.40
C VAL A 190 15.18 -14.54 6.34
N GLY A 191 15.52 -14.33 7.61
CA GLY A 191 15.56 -15.38 8.63
C GLY A 191 14.18 -15.90 9.06
N GLN A 192 13.09 -15.29 8.61
CA GLN A 192 11.73 -15.70 8.93
C GLN A 192 11.09 -16.55 7.83
N VAL A 193 11.60 -16.47 6.60
CA VAL A 193 10.97 -17.09 5.42
C VAL A 193 11.87 -18.07 4.67
N LEU A 194 13.17 -18.12 5.00
CA LEU A 194 14.17 -19.06 4.45
C LEU A 194 14.82 -19.88 5.55
#